data_41b90df3445390508b4b06a14c9de2f4
#
_entry.id   41b90df3445390508b4b06a14c9de2f4
#
_cell.length_a   1.000
_cell.length_b   1.000
_cell.length_c   1.000
_cell.angle_alpha   90.00
_cell.angle_beta   90.00
_cell.angle_gamma   90.00
#
_symmetry.space_group_name_H-M   'P 1'
#
loop_
_entity.id
_entity.type
_entity.pdbx_description
1 polymer ?
#
loop_
_entity_poly.entity_id
_entity_poly.type
_entity_poly.pdbx_seq_one_letter_code
_entity_poly.pdbx_strand_id
1 'polypeptide(L)'
;MSSLERMLGILDAFSEAAPVWTVDALGETFGLSRSTAYRYVKDLCKAGLLAPVGGGGYSLGPRIIELDRQIRNVDPLLTAARDTLRDLLPRVGEGILFICGPRGDAVLSVFLMENPNTLDISYSRGRPMPLFRGSASVVILAHLPEGRLRRLYREHAAVIAKAGLGNDWIAFRNALRAIRARPYLTGRAQLDPGVFAISAPVFDADGNILASLTLAMPEHRADKEDVDSLADLVREGAARITAAVASRAPLTPVAAGSMR
;
A
#
# COMPACT_ATOMS: atom_id res chain seq x y z
N MET A 1 -2.97 10.67 -23.34
CA MET A 1 -1.80 10.77 -22.45
C MET A 1 -0.82 11.78 -23.02
N SER A 2 -0.33 12.70 -22.17
CA SER A 2 0.72 13.66 -22.54
C SER A 2 2.07 12.95 -22.74
N SER A 3 3.05 13.66 -23.35
CA SER A 3 4.43 13.12 -23.48
C SER A 3 5.06 12.81 -22.12
N LEU A 4 4.79 13.65 -21.12
CA LEU A 4 5.29 13.45 -19.74
C LEU A 4 4.68 12.24 -19.07
N GLU A 5 3.36 12.04 -19.18
CA GLU A 5 2.68 10.85 -18.65
C GLU A 5 3.23 9.57 -19.27
N ARG A 6 3.49 9.55 -20.58
CA ARG A 6 4.09 8.39 -21.25
C ARG A 6 5.52 8.12 -20.79
N MET A 7 6.31 9.18 -20.57
CA MET A 7 7.67 9.03 -20.07
C MET A 7 7.68 8.45 -18.65
N LEU A 8 6.85 8.98 -17.74
CA LEU A 8 6.75 8.48 -16.37
C LEU A 8 6.16 7.07 -16.30
N GLY A 9 5.22 6.75 -17.21
CA GLY A 9 4.63 5.42 -17.32
C GLY A 9 5.65 4.31 -17.64
N ILE A 10 6.82 4.64 -18.21
CA ILE A 10 7.91 3.68 -18.42
C ILE A 10 8.35 3.03 -17.09
N LEU A 11 8.27 3.76 -15.97
CA LEU A 11 8.64 3.22 -14.67
C LEU A 11 7.72 2.06 -14.22
N ASP A 12 6.48 2.01 -14.71
CA ASP A 12 5.52 0.94 -14.39
C ASP A 12 5.85 -0.40 -15.08
N ALA A 13 6.76 -0.40 -16.07
CA ALA A 13 7.25 -1.62 -16.70
C ALA A 13 8.14 -2.45 -15.77
N PHE A 14 8.83 -1.79 -14.84
CA PHE A 14 9.80 -2.45 -13.97
C PHE A 14 9.08 -3.17 -12.83
N SER A 15 9.37 -4.47 -12.70
CA SER A 15 8.82 -5.33 -11.65
C SER A 15 9.85 -6.37 -11.22
N GLU A 16 9.56 -7.11 -10.15
CA GLU A 16 10.41 -8.24 -9.71
C GLU A 16 10.57 -9.31 -10.80
N ALA A 17 9.53 -9.55 -11.60
CA ALA A 17 9.54 -10.49 -12.71
C ALA A 17 10.25 -9.94 -13.96
N ALA A 18 10.32 -8.61 -14.12
CA ALA A 18 10.95 -7.92 -15.25
C ALA A 18 11.78 -6.72 -14.75
N PRO A 19 12.91 -6.96 -14.06
CA PRO A 19 13.69 -5.89 -13.42
C PRO A 19 14.59 -5.11 -14.39
N VAL A 20 14.83 -5.63 -15.59
CA VAL A 20 15.73 -5.03 -16.59
C VAL A 20 15.03 -4.94 -17.95
N TRP A 21 15.11 -3.78 -18.56
CA TRP A 21 14.50 -3.48 -19.86
C TRP A 21 15.49 -2.85 -20.83
N THR A 22 15.40 -3.19 -22.12
CA THR A 22 16.11 -2.48 -23.19
C THR A 22 15.26 -1.34 -23.73
N VAL A 23 15.89 -0.36 -24.40
CA VAL A 23 15.17 0.74 -25.06
C VAL A 23 14.18 0.22 -26.11
N ASP A 24 14.59 -0.80 -26.87
CA ASP A 24 13.76 -1.37 -27.92
C ASP A 24 12.51 -2.06 -27.34
N ALA A 25 12.67 -2.87 -26.29
CA ALA A 25 11.56 -3.53 -25.61
C ALA A 25 10.58 -2.51 -24.96
N LEU A 26 11.08 -1.43 -24.36
CA LEU A 26 10.25 -0.34 -23.87
C LEU A 26 9.53 0.37 -25.00
N GLY A 27 10.21 0.60 -26.13
CA GLY A 27 9.59 1.19 -27.32
C GLY A 27 8.40 0.37 -27.84
N GLU A 28 8.58 -0.94 -27.98
CA GLU A 28 7.53 -1.86 -28.40
C GLU A 28 6.36 -1.90 -27.41
N THR A 29 6.64 -2.07 -26.12
CA THR A 29 5.61 -2.18 -25.05
C THR A 29 4.74 -0.94 -24.95
N PHE A 30 5.34 0.25 -25.08
CA PHE A 30 4.62 1.53 -24.93
C PHE A 30 4.22 2.19 -26.26
N GLY A 31 4.42 1.50 -27.40
CA GLY A 31 4.11 2.04 -28.72
C GLY A 31 4.87 3.32 -29.06
N LEU A 32 6.16 3.40 -28.68
CA LEU A 32 7.04 4.55 -28.89
C LEU A 32 7.99 4.29 -30.06
N SER A 33 8.29 5.35 -30.84
CA SER A 33 9.43 5.25 -31.76
C SER A 33 10.73 5.05 -30.98
N ARG A 34 11.72 4.37 -31.58
CA ARG A 34 13.02 4.13 -30.96
C ARG A 34 13.70 5.42 -30.47
N SER A 35 13.61 6.49 -31.25
CA SER A 35 14.16 7.81 -30.88
C SER A 35 13.45 8.41 -29.66
N THR A 36 12.13 8.24 -29.56
CA THR A 36 11.35 8.73 -28.41
C THR A 36 11.64 7.91 -27.15
N ALA A 37 11.68 6.58 -27.26
CA ALA A 37 12.02 5.69 -26.15
C ALA A 37 13.45 5.99 -25.63
N TYR A 38 14.43 6.15 -26.53
CA TYR A 38 15.79 6.52 -26.15
C TYR A 38 15.87 7.85 -25.41
N ARG A 39 15.14 8.87 -25.90
CA ARG A 39 15.09 10.18 -25.23
C ARG A 39 14.50 10.08 -23.83
N TYR A 40 13.38 9.35 -23.66
CA TYR A 40 12.75 9.18 -22.36
C TYR A 40 13.63 8.42 -21.38
N VAL A 41 14.23 7.31 -21.79
CA VAL A 41 15.17 6.54 -20.96
C VAL A 41 16.37 7.41 -20.56
N LYS A 42 16.93 8.20 -21.51
CA LYS A 42 18.04 9.12 -21.24
C LYS A 42 17.65 10.17 -20.18
N ASP A 43 16.46 10.76 -20.29
CA ASP A 43 15.98 11.77 -19.36
C ASP A 43 15.71 11.16 -17.96
N LEU A 44 15.16 9.96 -17.90
CA LEU A 44 14.97 9.21 -16.65
C LEU A 44 16.30 8.81 -16.01
N CYS A 45 17.31 8.42 -16.81
CA CYS A 45 18.67 8.17 -16.32
C CYS A 45 19.31 9.45 -15.77
N LYS A 46 19.13 10.57 -16.46
CA LYS A 46 19.65 11.88 -16.02
C LYS A 46 19.02 12.33 -14.68
N ALA A 47 17.75 11.98 -14.47
CA ALA A 47 17.04 12.17 -13.19
C ALA A 47 17.42 11.14 -12.11
N GLY A 48 18.22 10.13 -12.43
CA GLY A 48 18.60 9.02 -11.55
C GLY A 48 17.46 8.02 -11.27
N LEU A 49 16.32 8.12 -11.99
CA LEU A 49 15.17 7.21 -11.84
C LEU A 49 15.41 5.87 -12.55
N LEU A 50 16.23 5.86 -13.59
CA LEU A 50 16.77 4.65 -14.22
C LEU A 50 18.30 4.66 -14.14
N ALA A 51 18.89 3.48 -14.22
CA ALA A 51 20.33 3.28 -14.29
C ALA A 51 20.67 2.24 -15.37
N PRO A 52 21.75 2.45 -16.17
CA PRO A 52 22.21 1.45 -17.12
C PRO A 52 22.79 0.25 -16.38
N VAL A 53 22.53 -0.96 -16.91
CA VAL A 53 23.11 -2.24 -16.47
C VAL A 53 23.79 -2.92 -17.64
N GLY A 54 24.53 -3.97 -17.38
CA GLY A 54 25.21 -4.75 -18.43
C GLY A 54 24.27 -5.21 -19.56
N GLY A 55 24.79 -5.40 -20.76
CA GLY A 55 24.02 -5.89 -21.91
C GLY A 55 23.09 -4.86 -22.57
N GLY A 56 23.30 -3.55 -22.34
CA GLY A 56 22.45 -2.49 -22.92
C GLY A 56 21.09 -2.34 -22.29
N GLY A 57 20.87 -2.93 -21.12
CA GLY A 57 19.65 -2.85 -20.32
C GLY A 57 19.65 -1.66 -19.36
N TYR A 58 18.48 -1.42 -18.77
CA TYR A 58 18.23 -0.40 -17.75
C TYR A 58 17.42 -1.01 -16.61
N SER A 59 17.70 -0.61 -15.38
CA SER A 59 16.93 -0.95 -14.17
C SER A 59 16.48 0.32 -13.46
N LEU A 60 15.66 0.18 -12.40
CA LEU A 60 15.34 1.31 -11.51
C LEU A 60 16.63 1.88 -10.91
N GLY A 61 16.72 3.20 -10.89
CA GLY A 61 17.90 3.95 -10.48
C GLY A 61 17.93 4.32 -8.99
N PRO A 62 19.10 4.74 -8.45
CA PRO A 62 19.32 5.00 -7.03
C PRO A 62 18.47 6.16 -6.48
N ARG A 63 17.98 7.07 -7.32
CA ARG A 63 17.09 8.16 -6.90
C ARG A 63 15.82 7.66 -6.21
N ILE A 64 15.33 6.48 -6.59
CA ILE A 64 14.18 5.83 -5.94
C ILE A 64 14.48 5.58 -4.46
N ILE A 65 15.68 5.08 -4.12
CA ILE A 65 16.10 4.81 -2.74
C ILE A 65 16.22 6.11 -1.94
N GLU A 66 16.75 7.16 -2.55
CA GLU A 66 16.86 8.48 -1.89
C GLU A 66 15.48 9.06 -1.57
N LEU A 67 14.55 9.00 -2.51
CA LEU A 67 13.18 9.47 -2.33
C LEU A 67 12.43 8.62 -1.28
N ASP A 68 12.59 7.29 -1.30
CA ASP A 68 12.05 6.40 -0.28
C ASP A 68 12.56 6.74 1.12
N ARG A 69 13.87 7.01 1.26
CA ARG A 69 14.45 7.44 2.54
C ARG A 69 13.83 8.76 3.03
N GLN A 70 13.63 9.74 2.13
CA GLN A 70 13.00 11.00 2.48
C GLN A 70 11.57 10.78 2.99
N ILE A 71 10.75 9.99 2.27
CA ILE A 71 9.38 9.63 2.69
C ILE A 71 9.42 9.02 4.09
N ARG A 72 10.27 8.02 4.33
CA ARG A 72 10.36 7.32 5.63
C ARG A 72 10.71 8.24 6.80
N ASN A 73 11.44 9.31 6.54
CA ASN A 73 11.92 10.20 7.60
C ASN A 73 10.93 11.33 7.94
N VAL A 74 10.09 11.73 6.97
CA VAL A 74 9.23 12.91 7.14
C VAL A 74 7.74 12.57 7.21
N ASP A 75 7.32 11.40 6.73
CA ASP A 75 5.90 11.00 6.73
C ASP A 75 5.40 10.80 8.17
N PRO A 76 4.38 11.58 8.61
CA PRO A 76 3.84 11.50 9.96
C PRO A 76 3.27 10.11 10.28
N LEU A 77 2.63 9.45 9.29
CA LEU A 77 2.08 8.10 9.44
C LEU A 77 3.20 7.09 9.71
N LEU A 78 4.27 7.11 8.89
CA LEU A 78 5.38 6.14 9.03
C LEU A 78 6.14 6.33 10.33
N THR A 79 6.27 7.58 10.80
CA THR A 79 6.92 7.86 12.07
C THR A 79 6.07 7.39 13.26
N ALA A 80 4.76 7.67 13.25
CA ALA A 80 3.84 7.18 14.29
C ALA A 80 3.74 5.65 14.30
N ALA A 81 3.69 5.04 13.11
CA ALA A 81 3.65 3.59 12.95
C ALA A 81 4.90 2.93 13.51
N ARG A 82 6.10 3.46 13.23
CA ARG A 82 7.38 2.88 13.69
C ARG A 82 7.40 2.68 15.20
N ASP A 83 7.02 3.70 15.97
CA ASP A 83 7.04 3.65 17.43
C ASP A 83 5.97 2.69 17.96
N THR A 84 4.76 2.77 17.40
CA THR A 84 3.65 1.89 17.80
C THR A 84 3.93 0.43 17.48
N LEU A 85 4.43 0.12 16.29
CA LEU A 85 4.71 -1.26 15.89
C LEU A 85 5.86 -1.86 16.69
N ARG A 86 6.88 -1.06 17.05
CA ARG A 86 7.98 -1.50 17.91
C ARG A 86 7.48 -1.97 19.28
N ASP A 87 6.51 -1.26 19.85
CA ASP A 87 5.91 -1.62 21.15
C ASP A 87 4.99 -2.83 21.05
N LEU A 88 4.28 -3.00 19.93
CA LEU A 88 3.33 -4.10 19.74
C LEU A 88 4.00 -5.41 19.32
N LEU A 89 5.09 -5.35 18.55
CA LEU A 89 5.72 -6.52 17.95
C LEU A 89 6.08 -7.63 18.97
N PRO A 90 6.64 -7.33 20.16
CA PRO A 90 6.89 -8.36 21.17
C PRO A 90 5.62 -9.03 21.72
N ARG A 91 4.47 -8.36 21.61
CA ARG A 91 3.19 -8.80 22.19
C ARG A 91 2.38 -9.68 21.23
N VAL A 92 2.65 -9.59 19.94
CA VAL A 92 1.90 -10.35 18.92
C VAL A 92 2.51 -11.72 18.59
N GLY A 93 3.66 -12.06 19.17
CA GLY A 93 4.33 -13.34 18.95
C GLY A 93 4.77 -13.54 17.50
N GLU A 94 4.61 -14.77 16.98
CA GLU A 94 4.87 -15.08 15.58
C GLU A 94 3.88 -14.35 14.66
N GLY A 95 4.33 -13.34 13.97
CA GLY A 95 3.47 -12.53 13.10
C GLY A 95 4.20 -11.32 12.52
N ILE A 96 3.54 -10.69 11.57
CA ILE A 96 4.00 -9.52 10.86
C ILE A 96 3.00 -8.38 11.09
N LEU A 97 3.50 -7.26 11.58
CA LEU A 97 2.72 -6.01 11.68
C LEU A 97 3.04 -5.12 10.48
N PHE A 98 2.03 -4.67 9.77
CA PHE A 98 2.25 -3.76 8.64
C PHE A 98 1.16 -2.71 8.50
N ILE A 99 1.55 -1.59 7.89
CA ILE A 99 0.69 -0.46 7.55
C ILE A 99 0.44 -0.48 6.05
N CYS A 100 -0.82 -0.37 5.67
CA CYS A 100 -1.24 -0.22 4.28
C CYS A 100 -1.93 1.11 4.06
N GLY A 101 -1.57 1.78 2.97
CA GLY A 101 -2.20 3.03 2.54
C GLY A 101 -2.84 2.93 1.16
N PRO A 102 -3.85 3.76 0.84
CA PRO A 102 -4.47 3.78 -0.47
C PRO A 102 -3.52 4.36 -1.53
N ARG A 103 -3.43 3.71 -2.70
CA ARG A 103 -2.69 4.18 -3.87
C ARG A 103 -3.52 3.96 -5.14
N GLY A 104 -4.12 5.02 -5.68
CA GLY A 104 -5.04 4.86 -6.82
C GLY A 104 -6.15 3.86 -6.50
N ASP A 105 -6.34 2.86 -7.34
CA ASP A 105 -7.33 1.79 -7.15
C ASP A 105 -6.71 0.51 -6.57
N ALA A 106 -5.59 0.66 -5.87
CA ALA A 106 -4.89 -0.39 -5.12
C ALA A 106 -4.60 0.07 -3.69
N VAL A 107 -4.11 -0.85 -2.88
CA VAL A 107 -3.56 -0.59 -1.55
C VAL A 107 -2.08 -0.97 -1.57
N LEU A 108 -1.25 -0.14 -0.95
CA LEU A 108 0.19 -0.37 -0.89
C LEU A 108 0.61 -0.63 0.55
N SER A 109 1.38 -1.70 0.78
CA SER A 109 2.10 -1.87 2.03
C SER A 109 3.22 -0.83 2.11
N VAL A 110 3.13 0.12 3.05
CA VAL A 110 4.06 1.25 3.16
C VAL A 110 5.08 1.09 4.29
N PHE A 111 4.75 0.29 5.29
CA PHE A 111 5.64 0.01 6.42
C PHE A 111 5.39 -1.40 6.97
N LEU A 112 6.43 -2.07 7.43
CA LEU A 112 6.37 -3.45 7.92
C LEU A 112 7.38 -3.64 9.05
N MET A 113 6.99 -4.41 10.08
CA MET A 113 7.86 -4.99 11.12
C MET A 113 7.47 -6.44 11.35
N GLU A 114 8.47 -7.29 11.53
CA GLU A 114 8.31 -8.72 11.72
C GLU A 114 9.23 -9.24 12.82
N ASN A 115 8.82 -10.30 13.49
CA ASN A 115 9.69 -11.06 14.38
C ASN A 115 10.56 -12.03 13.55
N PRO A 116 11.76 -12.41 14.02
CA PRO A 116 12.57 -13.43 13.37
C PRO A 116 11.79 -14.74 13.17
N ASN A 117 12.01 -15.42 12.03
CA ASN A 117 11.39 -16.71 11.67
C ASN A 117 9.87 -16.65 11.47
N THR A 118 9.35 -15.53 11.02
CA THR A 118 7.94 -15.34 10.69
C THR A 118 7.60 -15.86 9.29
N LEU A 119 6.28 -15.90 9.02
CA LEU A 119 5.66 -16.17 7.73
C LEU A 119 6.35 -15.46 6.56
N ASP A 120 6.52 -16.17 5.47
CA ASP A 120 6.73 -15.54 4.17
C ASP A 120 5.37 -15.09 3.62
N ILE A 121 5.17 -13.79 3.49
CA ILE A 121 3.97 -13.19 2.92
C ILE A 121 4.29 -12.55 1.56
N SER A 122 3.36 -12.70 0.62
CA SER A 122 3.50 -12.13 -0.73
C SER A 122 3.51 -10.61 -0.75
N TYR A 123 3.08 -9.92 0.31
CA TYR A 123 2.83 -8.48 0.34
C TYR A 123 3.85 -7.74 1.21
N SER A 124 5.11 -7.81 0.79
CA SER A 124 6.18 -6.99 1.35
C SER A 124 5.97 -5.50 1.05
N ARG A 125 6.78 -4.65 1.69
CA ARG A 125 6.72 -3.21 1.49
C ARG A 125 6.93 -2.82 0.02
N GLY A 126 6.07 -1.92 -0.47
CA GLY A 126 6.08 -1.45 -1.85
C GLY A 126 5.25 -2.29 -2.82
N ARG A 127 4.77 -3.47 -2.40
CA ARG A 127 3.97 -4.34 -3.25
C ARG A 127 2.49 -3.93 -3.23
N PRO A 128 1.85 -3.70 -4.38
CA PRO A 128 0.44 -3.40 -4.47
C PRO A 128 -0.44 -4.60 -4.10
N MET A 129 -1.48 -4.35 -3.32
CA MET A 129 -2.52 -5.31 -2.97
C MET A 129 -3.84 -4.95 -3.66
N PRO A 130 -4.67 -5.96 -4.03
CA PRO A 130 -5.98 -5.71 -4.61
C PRO A 130 -6.88 -4.96 -3.62
N LEU A 131 -7.57 -3.90 -4.07
CA LEU A 131 -8.41 -3.07 -3.21
C LEU A 131 -9.64 -3.80 -2.63
N PHE A 132 -10.20 -4.75 -3.39
CA PHE A 132 -11.45 -5.43 -3.06
C PHE A 132 -11.26 -6.76 -2.32
N ARG A 133 -10.04 -7.12 -1.92
CA ARG A 133 -9.72 -8.41 -1.31
C ARG A 133 -8.62 -8.23 -0.24
N GLY A 134 -8.72 -9.03 0.83
CA GLY A 134 -7.83 -8.94 1.98
C GLY A 134 -8.33 -7.92 3.03
N SER A 135 -8.27 -8.29 4.31
CA SER A 135 -8.78 -7.46 5.41
C SER A 135 -8.16 -6.06 5.45
N ALA A 136 -6.86 -5.94 5.20
CA ALA A 136 -6.15 -4.65 5.13
C ALA A 136 -6.75 -3.68 4.10
N SER A 137 -7.00 -4.19 2.88
CA SER A 137 -7.55 -3.41 1.78
C SER A 137 -9.03 -3.09 1.98
N VAL A 138 -9.81 -4.08 2.43
CA VAL A 138 -11.26 -3.94 2.59
C VAL A 138 -11.62 -2.99 3.74
N VAL A 139 -10.79 -2.93 4.80
CA VAL A 139 -10.95 -1.91 5.85
C VAL A 139 -10.76 -0.52 5.26
N ILE A 140 -9.74 -0.28 4.45
CA ILE A 140 -9.54 1.01 3.78
C ILE A 140 -10.72 1.32 2.84
N LEU A 141 -11.09 0.36 1.98
CA LEU A 141 -12.21 0.50 1.05
C LEU A 141 -13.50 0.92 1.76
N ALA A 142 -13.82 0.29 2.90
CA ALA A 142 -15.03 0.56 3.65
C ALA A 142 -15.14 2.02 4.14
N HIS A 143 -14.03 2.70 4.32
CA HIS A 143 -13.97 4.08 4.82
C HIS A 143 -13.70 5.14 3.73
N LEU A 144 -13.58 4.74 2.46
CA LEU A 144 -13.42 5.71 1.36
C LEU A 144 -14.67 6.59 1.20
N PRO A 145 -14.52 7.84 0.74
CA PRO A 145 -15.63 8.74 0.45
C PRO A 145 -16.62 8.14 -0.56
N GLU A 146 -17.92 8.41 -0.39
CA GLU A 146 -18.96 7.81 -1.23
C GLU A 146 -18.77 8.09 -2.74
N GLY A 147 -18.33 9.30 -3.09
CA GLY A 147 -18.04 9.65 -4.48
C GLY A 147 -16.98 8.75 -5.11
N ARG A 148 -15.92 8.39 -4.35
CA ARG A 148 -14.90 7.45 -4.78
C ARG A 148 -15.45 6.01 -4.87
N LEU A 149 -16.27 5.59 -3.91
CA LEU A 149 -16.92 4.27 -3.95
C LEU A 149 -17.84 4.11 -5.16
N ARG A 150 -18.60 5.16 -5.53
CA ARG A 150 -19.46 5.17 -6.73
C ARG A 150 -18.62 5.03 -8.01
N ARG A 151 -17.48 5.71 -8.12
CA ARG A 151 -16.56 5.57 -9.26
C ARG A 151 -16.01 4.16 -9.33
N LEU A 152 -15.47 3.64 -8.23
CA LEU A 152 -14.92 2.28 -8.14
C LEU A 152 -15.96 1.22 -8.52
N TYR A 153 -17.21 1.37 -8.05
CA TYR A 153 -18.27 0.44 -8.40
C TYR A 153 -18.56 0.44 -9.93
N ARG A 154 -18.63 1.61 -10.55
CA ARG A 154 -18.85 1.70 -12.02
C ARG A 154 -17.73 1.07 -12.83
N GLU A 155 -16.49 1.21 -12.37
CA GLU A 155 -15.30 0.73 -13.07
C GLU A 155 -15.01 -0.76 -12.81
N HIS A 156 -15.41 -1.30 -11.63
CA HIS A 156 -14.98 -2.61 -11.14
C HIS A 156 -16.14 -3.52 -10.67
N ALA A 157 -17.39 -3.31 -11.12
CA ALA A 157 -18.55 -4.03 -10.61
C ALA A 157 -18.40 -5.56 -10.62
N ALA A 158 -17.83 -6.13 -11.70
CA ALA A 158 -17.59 -7.57 -11.80
C ALA A 158 -16.56 -8.10 -10.77
N VAL A 159 -15.52 -7.32 -10.49
CA VAL A 159 -14.49 -7.68 -9.50
C VAL A 159 -15.07 -7.60 -8.08
N ILE A 160 -15.89 -6.58 -7.81
CA ILE A 160 -16.59 -6.37 -6.54
C ILE A 160 -17.55 -7.54 -6.26
N ALA A 161 -18.33 -7.96 -7.26
CA ALA A 161 -19.23 -9.12 -7.16
C ALA A 161 -18.45 -10.41 -6.88
N LYS A 162 -17.35 -10.65 -7.62
CA LYS A 162 -16.47 -11.81 -7.41
C LYS A 162 -15.82 -11.82 -6.03
N ALA A 163 -15.56 -10.65 -5.45
CA ALA A 163 -15.03 -10.51 -4.10
C ALA A 163 -16.11 -10.72 -3.00
N GLY A 164 -17.37 -10.95 -3.36
CA GLY A 164 -18.47 -11.14 -2.42
C GLY A 164 -18.94 -9.85 -1.72
N LEU A 165 -18.58 -8.69 -2.27
CA LEU A 165 -18.92 -7.38 -1.69
C LEU A 165 -20.26 -6.82 -2.19
N GLY A 166 -20.97 -7.56 -3.06
CA GLY A 166 -22.30 -7.22 -3.55
C GLY A 166 -22.40 -7.22 -5.07
N ASN A 167 -23.58 -7.54 -5.60
CA ASN A 167 -23.84 -7.65 -7.03
C ASN A 167 -24.44 -6.36 -7.63
N ASP A 168 -24.86 -5.43 -6.79
CA ASP A 168 -25.33 -4.11 -7.18
C ASP A 168 -24.81 -3.03 -6.21
N TRP A 169 -25.05 -1.76 -6.58
CA TRP A 169 -24.58 -0.63 -5.76
C TRP A 169 -25.11 -0.64 -4.34
N ILE A 170 -26.38 -1.04 -4.13
CA ILE A 170 -27.02 -1.03 -2.81
C ILE A 170 -26.40 -2.10 -1.94
N ALA A 171 -26.22 -3.32 -2.46
CA ALA A 171 -25.58 -4.44 -1.79
C ALA A 171 -24.13 -4.09 -1.43
N PHE A 172 -23.37 -3.53 -2.37
CA PHE A 172 -21.99 -3.08 -2.14
C PHE A 172 -21.90 -2.05 -1.03
N ARG A 173 -22.72 -1.00 -1.09
CA ARG A 173 -22.76 0.04 -0.05
C ARG A 173 -23.13 -0.52 1.33
N ASN A 174 -24.08 -1.45 1.38
CA ASN A 174 -24.52 -2.08 2.62
C ASN A 174 -23.42 -2.99 3.20
N ALA A 175 -22.72 -3.77 2.37
CA ALA A 175 -21.58 -4.57 2.78
C ALA A 175 -20.48 -3.70 3.41
N LEU A 176 -20.12 -2.58 2.75
CA LEU A 176 -19.11 -1.66 3.29
C LEU A 176 -19.59 -0.98 4.58
N ARG A 177 -20.88 -0.65 4.70
CA ARG A 177 -21.43 -0.11 5.95
C ARG A 177 -21.33 -1.11 7.09
N ALA A 178 -21.62 -2.40 6.84
CA ALA A 178 -21.51 -3.45 7.84
C ALA A 178 -20.04 -3.66 8.28
N ILE A 179 -19.09 -3.54 7.36
CA ILE A 179 -17.65 -3.59 7.66
C ILE A 179 -17.24 -2.38 8.51
N ARG A 180 -17.66 -1.17 8.13
CA ARG A 180 -17.36 0.08 8.85
C ARG A 180 -17.87 0.08 10.30
N ALA A 181 -18.97 -0.63 10.57
CA ALA A 181 -19.53 -0.76 11.91
C ALA A 181 -18.71 -1.67 12.84
N ARG A 182 -17.73 -2.40 12.30
CA ARG A 182 -16.85 -3.29 13.09
C ARG A 182 -15.58 -2.54 13.49
N PRO A 183 -15.08 -2.74 14.71
CA PRO A 183 -13.85 -2.10 15.16
C PRO A 183 -12.60 -2.66 14.46
N TYR A 184 -12.68 -3.84 13.89
CA TYR A 184 -11.64 -4.51 13.11
C TYR A 184 -12.26 -5.48 12.08
N LEU A 185 -11.46 -5.94 11.15
CA LEU A 185 -11.83 -6.95 10.16
C LEU A 185 -10.80 -8.07 10.18
N THR A 186 -11.27 -9.31 10.13
CA THR A 186 -10.40 -10.48 9.96
C THR A 186 -10.45 -11.01 8.52
N GLY A 187 -9.38 -11.66 8.10
CA GLY A 187 -9.29 -12.36 6.82
C GLY A 187 -8.52 -13.67 6.97
N ARG A 188 -9.07 -14.78 6.44
CA ARG A 188 -8.46 -16.10 6.48
C ARG A 188 -8.13 -16.54 5.07
N ALA A 189 -6.86 -16.81 4.78
CA ALA A 189 -6.35 -17.25 3.47
C ALA A 189 -6.86 -16.43 2.27
N GLN A 190 -7.11 -15.12 2.48
CA GLN A 190 -7.70 -14.28 1.43
C GLN A 190 -6.72 -13.88 0.35
N LEU A 191 -5.46 -13.67 0.71
CA LEU A 191 -4.39 -13.27 -0.19
C LEU A 191 -3.36 -14.39 -0.30
N ASP A 192 -2.78 -14.79 0.82
CA ASP A 192 -1.82 -15.89 0.92
C ASP A 192 -2.45 -17.09 1.62
N PRO A 193 -2.29 -18.31 1.08
CA PRO A 193 -2.73 -19.53 1.77
C PRO A 193 -2.06 -19.68 3.13
N GLY A 194 -2.79 -20.15 4.13
CA GLY A 194 -2.27 -20.38 5.48
C GLY A 194 -2.04 -19.13 6.31
N VAL A 195 -2.46 -17.95 5.83
CA VAL A 195 -2.35 -16.68 6.54
C VAL A 195 -3.69 -16.24 7.10
N PHE A 196 -3.70 -15.92 8.39
CA PHE A 196 -4.79 -15.20 9.05
C PHE A 196 -4.38 -13.74 9.31
N ALA A 197 -5.27 -12.80 9.03
CA ALA A 197 -4.98 -11.38 9.21
C ALA A 197 -6.07 -10.68 10.03
N ILE A 198 -5.65 -9.73 10.87
CA ILE A 198 -6.52 -8.83 11.64
C ILE A 198 -6.16 -7.41 11.26
N SER A 199 -7.13 -6.60 10.84
CA SER A 199 -6.91 -5.25 10.34
C SER A 199 -7.83 -4.23 11.00
N ALA A 200 -7.29 -3.09 11.41
CA ALA A 200 -8.03 -1.96 11.97
C ALA A 200 -7.73 -0.68 11.20
N PRO A 201 -8.71 0.25 11.06
CA PRO A 201 -8.54 1.50 10.32
C PRO A 201 -7.68 2.50 11.10
N VAL A 202 -6.87 3.26 10.38
CA VAL A 202 -6.11 4.42 10.86
C VAL A 202 -6.60 5.66 10.13
N PHE A 203 -6.92 6.72 10.87
CA PHE A 203 -7.49 7.94 10.34
C PHE A 203 -6.53 9.12 10.44
N ASP A 204 -6.76 10.14 9.62
CA ASP A 204 -6.13 11.45 9.76
C ASP A 204 -6.86 12.33 10.81
N ALA A 205 -6.39 13.58 10.99
CA ALA A 205 -6.98 14.53 11.93
C ALA A 205 -8.42 14.93 11.59
N ASP A 206 -8.81 14.81 10.32
CA ASP A 206 -10.15 15.14 9.82
C ASP A 206 -11.11 13.93 9.85
N GLY A 207 -10.62 12.77 10.32
CA GLY A 207 -11.40 11.53 10.37
C GLY A 207 -11.49 10.80 9.03
N ASN A 208 -10.69 11.17 8.02
CA ASN A 208 -10.61 10.42 6.77
C ASN A 208 -9.69 9.22 6.92
N ILE A 209 -10.00 8.15 6.19
CA ILE A 209 -9.15 6.95 6.19
C ILE A 209 -7.77 7.27 5.59
N LEU A 210 -6.75 7.09 6.38
CA LEU A 210 -5.36 7.29 5.99
C LEU A 210 -4.67 5.96 5.67
N ALA A 211 -4.94 4.93 6.48
CA ALA A 211 -4.27 3.64 6.38
C ALA A 211 -5.07 2.53 7.09
N SER A 212 -4.56 1.31 7.04
CA SER A 212 -4.90 0.23 7.98
C SER A 212 -3.64 -0.27 8.68
N LEU A 213 -3.75 -0.60 9.98
CA LEU A 213 -2.80 -1.42 10.70
C LEU A 213 -3.27 -2.87 10.61
N THR A 214 -2.36 -3.77 10.24
CA THR A 214 -2.67 -5.19 10.08
C THR A 214 -1.63 -6.05 10.80
N LEU A 215 -2.13 -7.06 11.52
CA LEU A 215 -1.36 -8.21 11.97
C LEU A 215 -1.66 -9.38 11.01
N ALA A 216 -0.63 -9.94 10.38
CA ALA A 216 -0.69 -11.21 9.67
C ALA A 216 0.06 -12.27 10.47
N MET A 217 -0.54 -13.45 10.62
CA MET A 217 0.02 -14.57 11.37
C MET A 217 -0.33 -15.91 10.72
N PRO A 218 0.36 -17.03 11.07
CA PRO A 218 -0.03 -18.35 10.61
C PRO A 218 -1.47 -18.67 10.99
N GLU A 219 -2.24 -19.22 10.04
CA GLU A 219 -3.66 -19.52 10.24
C GLU A 219 -3.92 -20.45 11.42
N HIS A 220 -3.02 -21.42 11.67
CA HIS A 220 -3.13 -22.35 12.78
C HIS A 220 -3.07 -21.70 14.17
N ARG A 221 -2.52 -20.48 14.27
CA ARG A 221 -2.52 -19.68 15.51
C ARG A 221 -3.92 -19.16 15.82
N ALA A 222 -4.66 -18.72 14.79
CA ALA A 222 -6.03 -18.23 14.97
C ALA A 222 -6.99 -19.31 15.52
N ASP A 223 -6.63 -20.59 15.38
CA ASP A 223 -7.42 -21.70 15.92
C ASP A 223 -7.06 -22.04 17.38
N LYS A 224 -5.94 -21.53 17.89
CA LYS A 224 -5.38 -21.87 19.21
C LYS A 224 -5.31 -20.69 20.17
N GLU A 225 -5.26 -19.48 19.65
CA GLU A 225 -5.08 -18.26 20.42
C GLU A 225 -6.39 -17.46 20.52
N ASP A 226 -6.44 -16.58 21.52
CA ASP A 226 -7.54 -15.63 21.68
C ASP A 226 -7.41 -14.52 20.61
N VAL A 227 -8.12 -14.72 19.50
CA VAL A 227 -8.17 -13.78 18.37
C VAL A 227 -8.70 -12.41 18.81
N ASP A 228 -9.64 -12.36 19.77
CA ASP A 228 -10.19 -11.10 20.25
C ASP A 228 -9.15 -10.28 21.02
N SER A 229 -8.31 -10.93 21.81
CA SER A 229 -7.18 -10.27 22.49
C SER A 229 -6.15 -9.69 21.48
N LEU A 230 -5.81 -10.43 20.42
CA LEU A 230 -4.95 -9.93 19.34
C LEU A 230 -5.60 -8.80 18.55
N ALA A 231 -6.91 -8.89 18.32
CA ALA A 231 -7.67 -7.84 17.64
C ALA A 231 -7.72 -6.55 18.46
N ASP A 232 -7.83 -6.64 19.78
CA ASP A 232 -7.75 -5.49 20.68
C ASP A 232 -6.37 -4.83 20.60
N LEU A 233 -5.28 -5.59 20.55
CA LEU A 233 -3.93 -5.04 20.35
C LEU A 233 -3.83 -4.28 19.02
N VAL A 234 -4.34 -4.84 17.93
CA VAL A 234 -4.33 -4.19 16.61
C VAL A 234 -5.18 -2.92 16.62
N ARG A 235 -6.37 -2.96 17.23
CA ARG A 235 -7.27 -1.81 17.38
C ARG A 235 -6.64 -0.70 18.21
N GLU A 236 -6.05 -1.02 19.37
CA GLU A 236 -5.34 -0.06 20.21
C GLU A 236 -4.15 0.57 19.48
N GLY A 237 -3.39 -0.23 18.75
CA GLY A 237 -2.29 0.25 17.90
C GLY A 237 -2.77 1.22 16.83
N ALA A 238 -3.85 0.88 16.12
CA ALA A 238 -4.44 1.75 15.11
C ALA A 238 -4.93 3.08 15.70
N ALA A 239 -5.57 3.04 16.87
CA ALA A 239 -6.00 4.24 17.59
C ALA A 239 -4.82 5.10 18.06
N ARG A 240 -3.72 4.49 18.55
CA ARG A 240 -2.48 5.21 18.91
C ARG A 240 -1.85 5.90 17.71
N ILE A 241 -1.79 5.23 16.56
CA ILE A 241 -1.26 5.83 15.32
C ILE A 241 -2.15 7.00 14.88
N THR A 242 -3.47 6.83 14.90
CA THR A 242 -4.44 7.90 14.59
C THR A 242 -4.21 9.12 15.48
N ALA A 243 -4.13 8.94 16.81
CA ALA A 243 -3.89 10.02 17.75
C ALA A 243 -2.52 10.71 17.53
N ALA A 244 -1.47 9.92 17.26
CA ALA A 244 -0.13 10.44 16.99
C ALA A 244 -0.04 11.22 15.68
N VAL A 245 -0.78 10.80 14.63
CA VAL A 245 -0.88 11.56 13.38
C VAL A 245 -1.65 12.87 13.60
N ALA A 246 -2.79 12.83 14.30
CA ALA A 246 -3.61 14.00 14.57
C ALA A 246 -2.88 15.05 15.46
N SER A 247 -1.99 14.63 16.36
CA SER A 247 -1.23 15.53 17.23
C SER A 247 -0.03 16.19 16.56
N ARG A 248 0.38 15.75 15.37
CA ARG A 248 1.51 16.34 14.64
C ARG A 248 1.07 17.54 13.83
N ALA A 249 1.90 18.57 13.84
CA ALA A 249 1.71 19.70 12.95
C ALA A 249 1.74 19.22 11.48
N PRO A 250 0.85 19.71 10.62
CA PRO A 250 0.87 19.40 9.20
C PRO A 250 2.24 19.81 8.61
N LEU A 251 2.72 19.03 7.63
CA LEU A 251 3.94 19.39 6.90
C LEU A 251 3.74 20.76 6.28
N THR A 252 4.55 21.72 6.70
CA THR A 252 4.44 23.11 6.20
C THR A 252 5.08 23.19 4.80
N PRO A 253 4.37 23.71 3.80
CA PRO A 253 4.97 23.95 2.49
C PRO A 253 6.17 24.90 2.61
N VAL A 254 7.24 24.56 1.90
CA VAL A 254 8.39 25.47 1.78
C VAL A 254 7.97 26.69 0.97
N ALA A 255 8.07 27.88 1.56
CA ALA A 255 7.79 29.14 0.85
C ALA A 255 8.83 29.35 -0.27
N ALA A 256 8.38 29.88 -1.41
CA ALA A 256 9.29 30.23 -2.51
C ALA A 256 10.35 31.24 -1.98
N GLY A 257 11.63 30.84 -1.98
CA GLY A 257 12.75 31.68 -1.51
C GLY A 257 13.61 31.08 -0.39
N SER A 258 13.24 29.96 0.22
CA SER A 258 14.02 29.34 1.31
C SER A 258 15.08 28.31 0.84
N MET A 259 15.21 28.06 -0.44
CA MET A 259 16.31 27.28 -1.03
C MET A 259 17.41 28.25 -1.51
N ARG A 260 18.39 28.52 -0.66
CA ARG A 260 19.71 29.04 -1.03
C ARG A 260 20.76 27.98 -0.72
#